data_3bf03acf90006dd2b09563d1d4c2ded3
#
_entry.id   3bf03acf90006dd2b09563d1d4c2ded3
#
_cell.length_a   1.000
_cell.length_b   1.000
_cell.length_c   1.000
_cell.angle_alpha   90.00
_cell.angle_beta   90.00
_cell.angle_gamma   90.00
#
_symmetry.space_group_name_H-M   'P 1'
#
loop_
_entity.id
_entity.type
_entity.pdbx_description
1 polymer ?
#
loop_
_entity_poly.entity_id
_entity_poly.type
_entity_poly.pdbx_seq_one_letter_code
_entity_poly.pdbx_strand_id
1 'polypeptide(L)'
;MARGGFPGMMGGGNMQQLARQAQKLQQQMAKVQEELEQREYEASAGGGMVTVKVTGKKELVSLEIKPEAVDPDDVEMLQDMVIAAVNEAMRTASDTMEREMGRLTGGLNMPGLF
;
A
#
# COMPACT_ATOMS: atom_id res chain seq x y z
N MET A 1 -44.41 6.28 -25.45
CA MET A 1 -43.42 6.24 -25.40
C MET A 1 -42.48 5.53 -24.53
N ALA A 2 -41.55 5.11 -25.10
CA ALA A 2 -40.65 4.22 -24.47
C ALA A 2 -39.92 4.79 -23.33
N ARG A 3 -39.71 6.04 -23.33
CA ARG A 3 -38.93 6.57 -22.28
C ARG A 3 -39.59 6.50 -20.97
N GLY A 4 -40.78 6.15 -20.98
CA GLY A 4 -41.46 6.09 -19.72
C GLY A 4 -40.88 5.14 -18.73
N GLY A 5 -40.19 4.13 -19.19
CA GLY A 5 -39.66 3.16 -18.30
C GLY A 5 -38.47 3.63 -17.53
N PHE A 6 -37.71 4.55 -18.10
CA PHE A 6 -36.52 4.96 -17.46
C PHE A 6 -36.57 6.17 -16.59
N PRO A 7 -37.44 7.09 -16.86
CA PRO A 7 -37.36 8.33 -16.10
C PRO A 7 -37.36 8.13 -14.61
N GLY A 8 -38.14 7.20 -14.13
CA GLY A 8 -38.18 6.98 -12.72
C GLY A 8 -36.89 6.45 -12.16
N MET A 9 -36.32 5.53 -12.89
CA MET A 9 -35.08 4.95 -12.44
C MET A 9 -33.95 5.93 -12.52
N MET A 10 -34.00 6.69 -13.56
CA MET A 10 -32.92 7.62 -13.77
C MET A 10 -33.17 8.91 -13.02
N GLY A 11 -34.09 8.92 -12.13
CA GLY A 11 -34.36 10.14 -11.40
C GLY A 11 -33.13 10.77 -10.85
N GLY A 12 -33.07 12.09 -10.83
CA GLY A 12 -31.92 12.80 -10.39
C GLY A 12 -31.45 12.40 -9.00
N GLY A 13 -32.37 12.04 -8.14
CA GLY A 13 -32.01 11.66 -6.78
C GLY A 13 -31.09 10.46 -6.72
N ASN A 14 -31.44 9.43 -7.49
CA ASN A 14 -30.62 8.23 -7.50
C ASN A 14 -29.25 8.49 -8.11
N MET A 15 -29.25 9.19 -9.21
CA MET A 15 -27.99 9.48 -9.87
C MET A 15 -27.09 10.33 -8.99
N GLN A 16 -27.69 11.28 -8.31
CA GLN A 16 -26.90 12.15 -7.44
C GLN A 16 -26.35 11.38 -6.27
N GLN A 17 -27.12 10.47 -5.72
CA GLN A 17 -26.65 9.66 -4.62
C GLN A 17 -25.50 8.78 -5.04
N LEU A 18 -25.64 8.16 -6.20
CA LEU A 18 -24.55 7.32 -6.70
C LEU A 18 -23.29 8.13 -6.96
N ALA A 19 -23.45 9.32 -7.51
CA ALA A 19 -22.31 10.18 -7.76
C ALA A 19 -21.62 10.58 -6.48
N ARG A 20 -22.41 10.89 -5.45
CA ARG A 20 -21.82 11.26 -4.17
C ARG A 20 -21.10 10.09 -3.53
N GLN A 21 -21.69 8.90 -3.62
CA GLN A 21 -21.05 7.72 -3.08
C GLN A 21 -19.73 7.43 -3.80
N ALA A 22 -19.73 7.58 -5.11
CA ALA A 22 -18.52 7.39 -5.89
C ALA A 22 -17.45 8.39 -5.50
N GLN A 23 -17.84 9.64 -5.32
CA GLN A 23 -16.90 10.67 -4.90
C GLN A 23 -16.35 10.39 -3.51
N LYS A 24 -17.20 9.97 -2.59
CA LYS A 24 -16.76 9.63 -1.25
C LYS A 24 -15.74 8.50 -1.28
N LEU A 25 -16.04 7.49 -2.07
CA LEU A 25 -15.12 6.36 -2.18
C LEU A 25 -13.78 6.79 -2.75
N GLN A 26 -13.80 7.62 -3.79
CA GLN A 26 -12.57 8.12 -4.37
C GLN A 26 -11.77 8.93 -3.37
N GLN A 27 -12.44 9.76 -2.59
CA GLN A 27 -11.77 10.55 -1.57
C GLN A 27 -11.17 9.67 -0.50
N GLN A 28 -11.91 8.64 -0.08
CA GLN A 28 -11.39 7.70 0.89
C GLN A 28 -10.19 6.95 0.37
N MET A 29 -10.25 6.52 -0.88
CA MET A 29 -9.14 5.81 -1.48
C MET A 29 -7.90 6.69 -1.57
N ALA A 30 -8.09 7.94 -1.99
CA ALA A 30 -6.97 8.86 -2.09
C ALA A 30 -6.35 9.13 -0.72
N LYS A 31 -7.19 9.29 0.29
CA LYS A 31 -6.72 9.56 1.63
C LYS A 31 -5.96 8.37 2.21
N VAL A 32 -6.51 7.18 2.04
CA VAL A 32 -5.86 5.98 2.53
C VAL A 32 -4.55 5.75 1.80
N GLN A 33 -4.55 5.96 0.49
CA GLN A 33 -3.33 5.81 -0.29
C GLN A 33 -2.24 6.77 0.21
N GLU A 34 -2.61 8.01 0.45
CA GLU A 34 -1.67 8.99 0.94
C GLU A 34 -1.11 8.59 2.31
N GLU A 35 -1.97 8.13 3.20
CA GLU A 35 -1.53 7.68 4.51
C GLU A 35 -0.59 6.49 4.41
N LEU A 36 -0.89 5.55 3.51
CA LEU A 36 -0.05 4.39 3.31
C LEU A 36 1.29 4.77 2.70
N GLU A 37 1.30 5.75 1.82
CA GLU A 37 2.53 6.22 1.20
C GLU A 37 3.46 6.89 2.20
N GLN A 38 2.90 7.52 3.21
CA GLN A 38 3.68 8.21 4.23
C GLN A 38 4.05 7.31 5.39
N ARG A 39 3.39 6.19 5.54
CA ARG A 39 3.66 5.25 6.62
C ARG A 39 5.04 4.63 6.42
N GLU A 40 5.68 4.33 7.52
CA GLU A 40 6.99 3.67 7.49
C GLU A 40 6.83 2.18 7.72
N TYR A 41 7.62 1.43 6.98
CA TYR A 41 7.63 -0.03 7.06
C TYR A 41 9.04 -0.48 7.39
N GLU A 42 9.14 -1.35 8.37
CA GLU A 42 10.43 -1.76 8.90
C GLU A 42 10.67 -3.24 8.64
N ALA A 43 11.92 -3.57 8.35
CA ALA A 43 12.33 -4.95 8.22
C ALA A 43 13.76 -5.07 8.68
N SER A 44 14.16 -6.28 9.04
CA SER A 44 15.53 -6.52 9.48
C SER A 44 16.04 -7.83 8.90
N ALA A 45 17.35 -7.99 8.96
CA ALA A 45 18.00 -9.20 8.51
C ALA A 45 19.14 -9.52 9.46
N GLY A 46 19.62 -10.76 9.41
CA GLY A 46 20.71 -11.20 10.25
C GLY A 46 20.38 -11.18 11.72
N GLY A 47 19.13 -11.52 12.09
CA GLY A 47 18.74 -11.51 13.48
C GLY A 47 18.71 -10.12 14.09
N GLY A 48 18.43 -9.11 13.29
CA GLY A 48 18.37 -7.75 13.77
C GLY A 48 19.68 -6.97 13.61
N MET A 49 20.64 -7.57 12.95
CA MET A 49 21.93 -6.89 12.72
C MET A 49 21.78 -5.70 11.80
N VAL A 50 20.88 -5.80 10.83
CA VAL A 50 20.58 -4.71 9.91
C VAL A 50 19.09 -4.45 9.97
N THR A 51 18.70 -3.21 10.21
CA THR A 51 17.29 -2.80 10.25
C THR A 51 17.08 -1.65 9.29
N VAL A 52 16.00 -1.73 8.52
CA VAL A 52 15.70 -0.78 7.47
C VAL A 52 14.28 -0.27 7.62
N LYS A 53 14.08 1.02 7.36
CA LYS A 53 12.76 1.61 7.27
C LYS A 53 12.59 2.25 5.92
N VAL A 54 11.44 1.99 5.29
CA VAL A 54 11.08 2.59 4.01
C VAL A 54 9.69 3.20 4.12
N THR A 55 9.38 4.13 3.23
CA THR A 55 8.02 4.66 3.12
C THR A 55 7.20 3.80 2.16
N GLY A 56 5.90 4.07 2.11
CA GLY A 56 5.05 3.42 1.12
C GLY A 56 5.40 3.77 -0.31
N LYS A 57 6.10 4.87 -0.51
CA LYS A 57 6.62 5.23 -1.83
C LYS A 57 7.92 4.51 -2.14
N LYS A 58 8.33 3.64 -1.25
CA LYS A 58 9.55 2.85 -1.42
C LYS A 58 10.80 3.70 -1.40
N GLU A 59 10.76 4.71 -0.55
CA GLU A 59 11.94 5.52 -0.28
C GLU A 59 12.58 5.04 1.02
N LEU A 60 13.89 4.89 1.01
CA LEU A 60 14.61 4.46 2.19
C LEU A 60 14.71 5.62 3.18
N VAL A 61 14.18 5.41 4.37
CA VAL A 61 14.18 6.43 5.41
C VAL A 61 15.38 6.30 6.33
N SER A 62 15.66 5.06 6.73
CA SER A 62 16.77 4.83 7.65
C SER A 62 17.36 3.45 7.42
N LEU A 63 18.60 3.33 7.78
CA LEU A 63 19.34 2.09 7.71
C LEU A 63 20.22 2.04 8.96
N GLU A 64 19.98 1.04 9.80
CA GLU A 64 20.77 0.84 11.00
C GLU A 64 21.55 -0.46 10.88
N ILE A 65 22.84 -0.38 11.13
CA ILE A 65 23.73 -1.52 11.11
C ILE A 65 24.39 -1.61 12.47
N LYS A 66 24.24 -2.73 13.14
CA LYS A 66 24.93 -2.92 14.40
C LYS A 66 26.42 -3.10 14.16
N PRO A 67 27.25 -2.50 14.99
CA PRO A 67 28.71 -2.64 14.79
C PRO A 67 29.17 -4.07 14.70
N GLU A 68 28.52 -4.97 15.42
CA GLU A 68 28.90 -6.39 15.40
C GLU A 68 28.74 -7.01 14.03
N ALA A 69 27.91 -6.42 13.17
CA ALA A 69 27.70 -6.94 11.83
C ALA A 69 28.80 -6.53 10.85
N VAL A 70 29.64 -5.60 11.26
CA VAL A 70 30.65 -5.06 10.36
C VAL A 70 31.95 -5.84 10.57
N ASP A 71 32.20 -6.74 9.63
CA ASP A 71 33.41 -7.56 9.64
C ASP A 71 34.21 -7.23 8.38
N PRO A 72 35.36 -6.57 8.51
CA PRO A 72 36.15 -6.19 7.33
C PRO A 72 36.59 -7.38 6.50
N ASP A 73 36.61 -8.57 7.11
CA ASP A 73 37.01 -9.77 6.38
C ASP A 73 35.83 -10.43 5.67
N ASP A 74 34.61 -9.96 5.92
CA ASP A 74 33.43 -10.54 5.29
C ASP A 74 32.43 -9.44 4.95
N VAL A 75 32.84 -8.55 4.09
CA VAL A 75 32.00 -7.43 3.65
C VAL A 75 30.79 -7.94 2.87
N GLU A 76 30.97 -9.05 2.15
CA GLU A 76 29.91 -9.62 1.35
C GLU A 76 28.72 -10.03 2.21
N MET A 77 28.95 -10.57 3.40
CA MET A 77 27.87 -10.92 4.30
C MET A 77 27.06 -9.69 4.68
N LEU A 78 27.75 -8.57 4.97
CA LEU A 78 27.05 -7.33 5.29
C LEU A 78 26.22 -6.84 4.11
N GLN A 79 26.78 -6.90 2.92
CA GLN A 79 26.06 -6.52 1.72
C GLN A 79 24.79 -7.34 1.55
N ASP A 80 24.88 -8.64 1.74
CA ASP A 80 23.74 -9.52 1.61
C ASP A 80 22.66 -9.21 2.64
N MET A 81 23.06 -8.91 3.87
CA MET A 81 22.10 -8.56 4.91
C MET A 81 21.38 -7.25 4.59
N VAL A 82 22.11 -6.27 4.07
CA VAL A 82 21.49 -4.99 3.69
C VAL A 82 20.49 -5.21 2.56
N ILE A 83 20.89 -5.96 1.55
CA ILE A 83 20.00 -6.25 0.43
C ILE A 83 18.74 -6.98 0.92
N ALA A 84 18.91 -7.96 1.78
CA ALA A 84 17.78 -8.73 2.29
C ALA A 84 16.83 -7.84 3.09
N ALA A 85 17.36 -6.99 3.95
CA ALA A 85 16.53 -6.10 4.78
C ALA A 85 15.79 -5.08 3.92
N VAL A 86 16.46 -4.48 2.96
CA VAL A 86 15.84 -3.50 2.08
C VAL A 86 14.74 -4.13 1.26
N ASN A 87 15.02 -5.28 0.66
CA ASN A 87 14.02 -5.95 -0.16
C ASN A 87 12.82 -6.40 0.64
N GLU A 88 13.04 -6.86 1.87
CA GLU A 88 11.93 -7.25 2.74
C GLU A 88 11.08 -6.06 3.14
N ALA A 89 11.70 -4.93 3.45
CA ALA A 89 10.96 -3.72 3.79
C ALA A 89 10.13 -3.24 2.61
N MET A 90 10.70 -3.28 1.41
CA MET A 90 9.98 -2.89 0.19
C MET A 90 8.80 -3.81 -0.06
N ARG A 91 9.00 -5.12 0.15
CA ARG A 91 7.92 -6.09 -0.02
C ARG A 91 6.81 -5.85 0.99
N THR A 92 7.18 -5.60 2.24
CA THR A 92 6.19 -5.30 3.28
C THR A 92 5.38 -4.08 2.92
N ALA A 93 6.03 -3.04 2.42
CA ALA A 93 5.32 -1.83 2.00
C ALA A 93 4.35 -2.13 0.87
N SER A 94 4.80 -2.85 -0.15
CA SER A 94 3.95 -3.19 -1.28
C SER A 94 2.77 -4.06 -0.87
N ASP A 95 3.03 -5.08 -0.07
CA ASP A 95 1.98 -6.01 0.36
C ASP A 95 0.95 -5.31 1.23
N THR A 96 1.41 -4.42 2.10
CA THR A 96 0.50 -3.68 2.97
C THR A 96 -0.38 -2.74 2.16
N MET A 97 0.21 -2.02 1.22
CA MET A 97 -0.56 -1.11 0.38
C MET A 97 -1.59 -1.86 -0.44
N GLU A 98 -1.19 -2.97 -1.02
CA GLU A 98 -2.08 -3.78 -1.83
C GLU A 98 -3.23 -4.33 -0.98
N ARG A 99 -2.93 -4.83 0.22
CA ARG A 99 -3.94 -5.38 1.10
C ARG A 99 -4.91 -4.31 1.60
N GLU A 100 -4.39 -3.15 1.99
CA GLU A 100 -5.23 -2.08 2.50
C GLU A 100 -6.11 -1.48 1.42
N MET A 101 -5.57 -1.29 0.23
CA MET A 101 -6.37 -0.79 -0.88
C MET A 101 -7.40 -1.81 -1.32
N GLY A 102 -7.02 -3.09 -1.32
CA GLY A 102 -7.94 -4.16 -1.64
C GLY A 102 -9.10 -4.25 -0.65
N ARG A 103 -8.81 -4.01 0.62
CA ARG A 103 -9.84 -4.03 1.65
C ARG A 103 -10.83 -2.89 1.42
N LEU A 104 -10.32 -1.73 1.04
CA LEU A 104 -11.16 -0.58 0.80
C LEU A 104 -12.09 -0.77 -0.38
N THR A 105 -11.62 -1.45 -1.41
CA THR A 105 -12.41 -1.71 -2.61
C THR A 105 -13.10 -3.07 -2.56
N GLY A 106 -12.94 -3.80 -1.47
CA GLY A 106 -13.48 -5.15 -1.38
C GLY A 106 -14.98 -5.24 -1.58
N GLY A 107 -15.70 -4.23 -1.11
CA GLY A 107 -17.14 -4.21 -1.28
C GLY A 107 -17.58 -4.00 -2.71
N LEU A 108 -16.70 -3.50 -3.54
CA LEU A 108 -16.97 -3.27 -4.95
C LEU A 108 -16.45 -4.39 -5.81
N ASN A 109 -15.77 -5.33 -5.20
CA ASN A 109 -15.16 -6.41 -5.94
C ASN A 109 -16.19 -7.38 -6.40
N MET A 110 -16.42 -7.44 -7.68
CA MET A 110 -17.42 -8.31 -8.25
C MET A 110 -16.74 -9.49 -8.91
N PRO A 111 -17.20 -10.70 -8.64
CA PRO A 111 -16.54 -11.86 -9.19
C PRO A 111 -16.36 -11.84 -10.70
N GLY A 112 -17.23 -11.26 -11.41
CA GLY A 112 -17.12 -11.24 -12.85
C GLY A 112 -16.17 -10.19 -13.40
N LEU A 113 -15.73 -9.27 -12.58
CA LEU A 113 -14.91 -8.17 -13.04
C LEU A 113 -13.43 -8.49 -12.99
N PHE A 114 -13.05 -9.46 -12.23
CA PHE A 114 -11.66 -9.82 -12.04
C PHE A 114 -11.44 -11.31 -12.24
#